data_f99e8e257e7b7f80bd4bd7c3828e6d77
#
_entry.id   f99e8e257e7b7f80bd4bd7c3828e6d77
#
_cell.length_a   1.000
_cell.length_b   1.000
_cell.length_c   1.000
_cell.angle_alpha   90.00
_cell.angle_beta   90.00
_cell.angle_gamma   90.00
#
_symmetry.space_group_name_H-M   'P 1'
#
loop_
_entity.id
_entity.type
_entity.pdbx_description
1 polymer ?
#
loop_
_entity_poly.entity_id
_entity_poly.type
_entity_poly.pdbx_seq_one_letter_code
_entity_poly.pdbx_strand_id
1 'polypeptide(L)'
;MGVLPKSRKFRVAAIFYSGMYEYDSSQAYVTLETAQDFLDMAGKVTALELRVVEPERVDEPRPGIVAVVKDRSDLRVRDWKELNRNLFSALQLEKIATFVILSLAILVASFCIICTLLLMVTEKSKEIAVLKSLGVSDPTILRIFMTEGMMIGGIGTLLGVATGLSGALGLLWFGVRLDPEVYYIDRLPISVDPVDFLMVAVAAFLITTLATLYPALAASRLRPVEGIRYE
;
A
#
# COMPACT_ATOMS: atom_id res chain seq x y z
N MET A 1 40.65 31.53 -4.49
CA MET A 1 40.78 31.88 -3.07
C MET A 1 40.03 30.81 -2.30
N GLY A 2 40.75 30.01 -1.49
CA GLY A 2 40.10 28.97 -0.67
C GLY A 2 39.34 29.61 0.50
N VAL A 3 38.10 29.17 0.70
CA VAL A 3 37.31 29.59 1.84
C VAL A 3 37.89 28.92 3.09
N LEU A 4 38.46 29.72 4.01
CA LEU A 4 38.93 29.19 5.28
C LEU A 4 37.69 28.88 6.17
N PRO A 5 37.62 27.67 6.74
CA PRO A 5 36.52 27.31 7.61
C PRO A 5 36.59 28.14 8.89
N LYS A 6 35.48 28.84 9.22
CA LYS A 6 35.34 29.57 10.50
C LYS A 6 35.09 28.55 11.60
N SER A 7 35.89 28.59 12.67
CA SER A 7 35.76 27.71 13.81
C SER A 7 35.67 28.51 15.10
N ARG A 8 34.83 28.08 16.04
CA ARG A 8 34.66 28.66 17.37
C ARG A 8 34.52 27.56 18.41
N LYS A 9 35.07 27.79 19.59
CA LYS A 9 34.90 26.85 20.71
C LYS A 9 33.58 27.15 21.40
N PHE A 10 32.77 26.10 21.59
CA PHE A 10 31.52 26.14 22.35
C PHE A 10 31.60 25.21 23.55
N ARG A 11 30.89 25.54 24.62
CA ARG A 11 30.72 24.66 25.76
C ARG A 11 29.43 23.86 25.55
N VAL A 12 29.52 22.56 25.56
CA VAL A 12 28.34 21.67 25.48
C VAL A 12 27.53 21.82 26.76
N ALA A 13 26.30 22.31 26.67
CA ALA A 13 25.39 22.50 27.77
C ALA A 13 24.52 21.26 28.04
N ALA A 14 24.12 20.57 27.01
CA ALA A 14 23.33 19.34 27.06
C ALA A 14 23.52 18.51 25.80
N ILE A 15 23.22 17.24 25.89
CA ILE A 15 23.15 16.32 24.76
C ILE A 15 21.69 15.92 24.63
N PHE A 16 21.11 16.06 23.45
CA PHE A 16 19.76 15.63 23.14
C PHE A 16 19.77 14.33 22.35
N TYR A 17 18.68 13.61 22.45
CA TYR A 17 18.43 12.38 21.70
C TYR A 17 17.04 12.47 21.10
N SER A 18 16.97 12.52 19.77
CA SER A 18 15.72 12.60 19.01
C SER A 18 15.22 11.22 18.57
N GLY A 19 16.07 10.19 18.65
CA GLY A 19 15.81 8.88 18.09
C GLY A 19 16.10 8.77 16.59
N MET A 20 16.58 9.84 15.94
CA MET A 20 16.97 9.84 14.55
C MET A 20 18.47 10.06 14.43
N TYR A 21 19.22 9.03 14.05
CA TYR A 21 20.68 9.06 13.95
C TYR A 21 21.20 10.23 13.09
N GLU A 22 20.57 10.51 11.97
CA GLU A 22 20.97 11.59 11.07
C GLU A 22 20.88 12.97 11.73
N TYR A 23 19.87 13.20 12.55
CA TYR A 23 19.68 14.44 13.30
C TYR A 23 20.63 14.48 14.51
N ASP A 24 20.72 13.38 15.26
CA ASP A 24 21.51 13.30 16.47
C ASP A 24 23.01 13.40 16.21
N SER A 25 23.48 12.92 15.05
CA SER A 25 24.88 12.95 14.64
C SER A 25 25.33 14.23 13.92
N SER A 26 24.39 14.99 13.36
CA SER A 26 24.72 16.11 12.46
C SER A 26 24.24 17.48 12.95
N GLN A 27 23.33 17.54 13.92
CA GLN A 27 22.72 18.80 14.35
C GLN A 27 23.25 19.27 15.71
N ALA A 28 23.47 20.58 15.80
CA ALA A 28 23.79 21.25 17.03
C ALA A 28 22.85 22.46 17.22
N TYR A 29 22.29 22.60 18.39
CA TYR A 29 21.40 23.72 18.72
C TYR A 29 22.17 24.77 19.50
N VAL A 30 22.07 26.02 19.08
CA VAL A 30 22.63 27.19 19.75
C VAL A 30 21.59 28.30 19.82
N THR A 31 21.79 29.30 20.66
CA THR A 31 20.91 30.47 20.68
C THR A 31 20.98 31.23 19.38
N LEU A 32 19.86 31.87 18.98
CA LEU A 32 19.78 32.64 17.74
C LEU A 32 20.88 33.70 17.65
N GLU A 33 21.11 34.46 18.74
CA GLU A 33 22.15 35.48 18.81
C GLU A 33 23.55 34.88 18.55
N THR A 34 23.84 33.72 19.15
CA THR A 34 25.12 33.00 18.95
C THR A 34 25.30 32.54 17.51
N ALA A 35 24.22 32.05 16.88
CA ALA A 35 24.25 31.65 15.47
C ALA A 35 24.45 32.87 14.55
N GLN A 36 23.78 33.99 14.81
CA GLN A 36 23.91 35.22 14.06
C GLN A 36 25.33 35.82 14.15
N ASP A 37 25.91 35.81 15.33
CA ASP A 37 27.30 36.27 15.58
C ASP A 37 28.32 35.34 14.89
N PHE A 38 28.11 34.03 14.96
CA PHE A 38 28.99 33.07 14.31
C PHE A 38 28.96 33.14 12.78
N LEU A 39 27.77 33.38 12.20
CA LEU A 39 27.53 33.43 10.76
C LEU A 39 27.66 34.85 10.16
N ASP A 40 27.97 35.87 10.97
CA ASP A 40 28.00 37.30 10.60
C ASP A 40 26.67 37.78 9.97
N MET A 41 25.54 37.34 10.57
CA MET A 41 24.18 37.57 10.08
C MET A 41 23.34 38.37 11.09
N ALA A 42 23.87 39.45 11.65
CA ALA A 42 23.18 40.26 12.65
C ALA A 42 21.76 40.69 12.20
N GLY A 43 20.76 40.33 13.00
CA GLY A 43 19.35 40.65 12.75
C GLY A 43 18.71 39.89 11.57
N LYS A 44 19.39 38.89 11.00
CA LYS A 44 18.88 38.09 9.88
C LYS A 44 18.73 36.63 10.28
N VAL A 45 17.88 35.93 9.57
CA VAL A 45 17.67 34.47 9.70
C VAL A 45 17.72 33.82 8.30
N THR A 46 18.12 32.59 8.25
CA THR A 46 18.17 31.80 7.00
C THR A 46 16.82 31.22 6.62
N ALA A 47 15.98 30.92 7.61
CA ALA A 47 14.65 30.37 7.41
C ALA A 47 13.71 30.72 8.57
N LEU A 48 12.41 30.65 8.29
CA LEU A 48 11.34 30.70 9.27
C LEU A 48 10.61 29.38 9.23
N GLU A 49 10.52 28.71 10.37
CA GLU A 49 9.77 27.48 10.52
C GLU A 49 8.33 27.81 10.97
N LEU A 50 7.36 27.26 10.25
CA LEU A 50 5.95 27.40 10.56
C LEU A 50 5.39 26.04 10.97
N ARG A 51 4.87 25.95 12.18
CA ARG A 51 4.20 24.75 12.67
C ARG A 51 2.71 24.81 12.32
N VAL A 52 2.23 23.79 11.63
CA VAL A 52 0.81 23.60 11.31
C VAL A 52 0.15 22.64 12.30
N VAL A 53 -1.17 22.76 12.48
CA VAL A 53 -1.93 21.94 13.43
C VAL A 53 -1.97 20.48 12.97
N GLU A 54 -2.16 20.27 11.66
CA GLU A 54 -2.20 18.94 11.04
C GLU A 54 -1.06 18.82 10.02
N PRO A 55 0.10 18.25 10.41
CA PRO A 55 1.26 18.14 9.52
C PRO A 55 1.00 17.31 8.26
N GLU A 56 0.07 16.35 8.32
CA GLU A 56 -0.28 15.50 7.18
C GLU A 56 -1.00 16.27 6.07
N ARG A 57 -1.76 17.33 6.45
CA ARG A 57 -2.52 18.18 5.54
C ARG A 57 -1.83 19.51 5.23
N VAL A 58 -0.51 19.49 5.14
CA VAL A 58 0.30 20.69 4.85
C VAL A 58 -0.10 21.34 3.51
N ASP A 59 -0.69 20.59 2.61
CA ASP A 59 -1.13 21.08 1.29
C ASP A 59 -2.29 22.09 1.38
N GLU A 60 -3.11 22.05 2.46
CA GLU A 60 -4.25 22.95 2.66
C GLU A 60 -3.82 24.38 3.02
N PRO A 61 -2.94 24.61 4.03
CA PRO A 61 -2.50 25.98 4.37
C PRO A 61 -1.45 26.54 3.42
N ARG A 62 -0.76 25.70 2.64
CA ARG A 62 0.33 26.11 1.75
C ARG A 62 -0.04 27.24 0.78
N PRO A 63 -1.19 27.24 0.05
CA PRO A 63 -1.56 28.31 -0.86
C PRO A 63 -1.68 29.66 -0.18
N GLY A 64 -2.23 29.70 1.05
CA GLY A 64 -2.35 30.92 1.85
C GLY A 64 -0.99 31.48 2.24
N ILE A 65 -0.06 30.61 2.65
CA ILE A 65 1.32 31.01 3.01
C ILE A 65 2.05 31.53 1.77
N VAL A 66 1.94 30.84 0.64
CA VAL A 66 2.54 31.26 -0.63
C VAL A 66 1.99 32.62 -1.07
N ALA A 67 0.69 32.87 -0.90
CA ALA A 67 0.07 34.16 -1.24
C ALA A 67 0.67 35.32 -0.42
N VAL A 68 0.95 35.13 0.86
CA VAL A 68 1.56 36.14 1.74
C VAL A 68 3.00 36.49 1.33
N VAL A 69 3.76 35.52 0.84
CA VAL A 69 5.16 35.73 0.44
C VAL A 69 5.35 35.97 -1.06
N LYS A 70 4.26 36.03 -1.83
CA LYS A 70 4.29 36.17 -3.30
C LYS A 70 5.13 37.34 -3.81
N ASP A 71 5.09 38.44 -3.10
CA ASP A 71 5.81 39.69 -3.47
C ASP A 71 7.28 39.70 -2.98
N ARG A 72 7.70 38.63 -2.32
CA ARG A 72 9.05 38.49 -1.75
C ARG A 72 9.81 37.41 -2.54
N SER A 73 10.55 37.87 -3.55
CA SER A 73 11.39 36.97 -4.39
C SER A 73 12.54 36.31 -3.64
N ASP A 74 12.89 36.81 -2.48
CA ASP A 74 13.92 36.28 -1.57
C ASP A 74 13.42 35.13 -0.68
N LEU A 75 12.09 34.87 -0.64
CA LEU A 75 11.49 33.84 0.17
C LEU A 75 10.96 32.68 -0.70
N ARG A 76 11.21 31.47 -0.23
CA ARG A 76 10.68 30.24 -0.85
C ARG A 76 10.00 29.38 0.22
N VAL A 77 8.74 29.07 -0.02
CA VAL A 77 7.97 28.17 0.86
C VAL A 77 8.30 26.72 0.47
N ARG A 78 8.78 25.96 1.44
CA ARG A 78 8.98 24.50 1.32
C ARG A 78 8.23 23.82 2.44
N ASP A 79 7.59 22.74 2.14
CA ASP A 79 7.01 21.86 3.15
C ASP A 79 7.96 20.71 3.49
N TRP A 80 7.64 19.98 4.54
CA TRP A 80 8.44 18.85 5.01
C TRP A 80 8.47 17.69 4.00
N LYS A 81 7.43 17.54 3.16
CA LYS A 81 7.39 16.56 2.06
C LYS A 81 8.40 16.93 0.97
N GLU A 82 8.50 18.21 0.64
CA GLU A 82 9.48 18.72 -0.34
C GLU A 82 10.92 18.60 0.20
N LEU A 83 11.13 18.85 1.49
CA LEU A 83 12.44 18.68 2.13
C LEU A 83 12.89 17.21 2.13
N ASN A 84 11.96 16.28 2.31
CA ASN A 84 12.23 14.83 2.33
C ASN A 84 11.82 14.14 1.03
N ARG A 85 11.91 14.83 -0.10
CA ARG A 85 11.43 14.33 -1.40
C ARG A 85 11.98 12.95 -1.76
N ASN A 86 13.25 12.70 -1.47
CA ASN A 86 13.88 11.41 -1.76
C ASN A 86 13.22 10.27 -0.97
N LEU A 87 12.90 10.50 0.31
CA LEU A 87 12.18 9.56 1.15
C LEU A 87 10.78 9.28 0.59
N PHE A 88 10.03 10.35 0.25
CA PHE A 88 8.70 10.19 -0.35
C PHE A 88 8.73 9.48 -1.69
N SER A 89 9.73 9.74 -2.52
CA SER A 89 9.91 9.03 -3.80
C SER A 89 10.19 7.55 -3.57
N ALA A 90 11.00 7.20 -2.57
CA ALA A 90 11.28 5.82 -2.20
C ALA A 90 10.01 5.10 -1.68
N LEU A 91 9.24 5.74 -0.79
CA LEU A 91 7.98 5.20 -0.29
C LEU A 91 6.93 5.03 -1.40
N GLN A 92 6.89 5.94 -2.36
CA GLN A 92 6.00 5.82 -3.52
C GLN A 92 6.41 4.66 -4.42
N LEU A 93 7.71 4.47 -4.65
CA LEU A 93 8.23 3.33 -5.39
C LEU A 93 7.88 2.00 -4.68
N GLU A 94 8.03 1.95 -3.37
CA GLU A 94 7.66 0.79 -2.55
C GLU A 94 6.18 0.45 -2.68
N LYS A 95 5.28 1.45 -2.60
CA LYS A 95 3.85 1.26 -2.83
C LYS A 95 3.55 0.69 -4.22
N ILE A 96 4.20 1.21 -5.26
CA ILE A 96 4.04 0.72 -6.64
C ILE A 96 4.54 -0.71 -6.74
N ALA A 97 5.71 -1.03 -6.19
CA ALA A 97 6.28 -2.36 -6.21
C ALA A 97 5.36 -3.37 -5.49
N THR A 98 4.87 -3.03 -4.31
CA THR A 98 3.92 -3.85 -3.55
C THR A 98 2.62 -4.06 -4.33
N PHE A 99 2.08 -3.01 -4.94
CA PHE A 99 0.88 -3.11 -5.78
C PHE A 99 1.09 -4.07 -6.96
N VAL A 100 2.24 -3.99 -7.64
CA VAL A 100 2.58 -4.88 -8.77
C VAL A 100 2.68 -6.33 -8.29
N ILE A 101 3.36 -6.58 -7.17
CA ILE A 101 3.50 -7.93 -6.61
C ILE A 101 2.14 -8.51 -6.23
N LEU A 102 1.29 -7.75 -5.54
CA LEU A 102 -0.05 -8.18 -5.17
C LEU A 102 -0.93 -8.43 -6.40
N SER A 103 -0.85 -7.56 -7.41
CA SER A 103 -1.59 -7.73 -8.67
C SER A 103 -1.17 -9.01 -9.39
N LEU A 104 0.13 -9.31 -9.42
CA LEU A 104 0.65 -10.53 -10.01
C LEU A 104 0.17 -11.78 -9.23
N ALA A 105 0.18 -11.73 -7.91
CA ALA A 105 -0.34 -12.81 -7.07
C ALA A 105 -1.83 -13.09 -7.33
N ILE A 106 -2.64 -12.04 -7.44
CA ILE A 106 -4.07 -12.14 -7.77
C ILE A 106 -4.27 -12.73 -9.16
N LEU A 107 -3.45 -12.31 -10.13
CA LEU A 107 -3.49 -12.83 -11.50
C LEU A 107 -3.18 -14.34 -11.53
N VAL A 108 -2.14 -14.78 -10.84
CA VAL A 108 -1.81 -16.22 -10.73
C VAL A 108 -2.95 -17.00 -10.07
N ALA A 109 -3.52 -16.49 -8.96
CA ALA A 109 -4.67 -17.10 -8.30
C ALA A 109 -5.87 -17.22 -9.24
N SER A 110 -6.14 -16.18 -10.06
CA SER A 110 -7.22 -16.20 -11.04
C SER A 110 -7.02 -17.27 -12.11
N PHE A 111 -5.80 -17.45 -12.60
CA PHE A 111 -5.48 -18.55 -13.53
C PHE A 111 -5.67 -19.91 -12.88
N CYS A 112 -5.27 -20.11 -11.62
CA CYS A 112 -5.52 -21.36 -10.90
C CYS A 112 -7.02 -21.68 -10.81
N ILE A 113 -7.86 -20.68 -10.55
CA ILE A 113 -9.33 -20.87 -10.51
C ILE A 113 -9.85 -21.27 -11.88
N ILE A 114 -9.43 -20.58 -12.95
CA ILE A 114 -9.82 -20.89 -14.32
C ILE A 114 -9.44 -22.34 -14.68
N CYS A 115 -8.19 -22.76 -14.40
CA CYS A 115 -7.72 -24.09 -14.70
C CYS A 115 -8.50 -25.17 -13.92
N THR A 116 -8.74 -24.94 -12.62
CA THR A 116 -9.48 -25.88 -11.77
C THR A 116 -10.92 -26.05 -12.25
N LEU A 117 -11.60 -24.95 -12.57
CA LEU A 117 -12.97 -25.00 -13.08
C LEU A 117 -13.04 -25.61 -14.48
N LEU A 118 -12.07 -25.36 -15.37
CA LEU A 118 -12.00 -26.03 -16.68
C LEU A 118 -11.80 -27.52 -16.54
N LEU A 119 -10.92 -27.96 -15.61
CA LEU A 119 -10.73 -29.40 -15.32
C LEU A 119 -12.06 -30.02 -14.84
N MET A 120 -12.74 -29.37 -13.91
CA MET A 120 -14.03 -29.81 -13.41
C MET A 120 -15.09 -29.89 -14.54
N VAL A 121 -15.13 -28.90 -15.44
CA VAL A 121 -16.02 -28.94 -16.61
C VAL A 121 -15.68 -30.14 -17.51
N THR A 122 -14.41 -30.48 -17.72
CA THR A 122 -14.00 -31.64 -18.53
C THR A 122 -14.39 -32.94 -17.87
N GLU A 123 -14.18 -33.09 -16.56
CA GLU A 123 -14.58 -34.26 -15.78
C GLU A 123 -16.09 -34.46 -15.77
N LYS A 124 -16.87 -33.37 -15.69
CA LYS A 124 -18.33 -33.37 -15.66
C LYS A 124 -18.99 -33.29 -17.04
N SER A 125 -18.21 -33.34 -18.11
CA SER A 125 -18.73 -33.15 -19.50
C SER A 125 -19.81 -34.18 -19.87
N LYS A 126 -19.70 -35.45 -19.46
CA LYS A 126 -20.71 -36.49 -19.70
C LYS A 126 -22.03 -36.16 -18.96
N GLU A 127 -21.94 -35.75 -17.69
CA GLU A 127 -23.12 -35.37 -16.90
C GLU A 127 -23.82 -34.15 -17.51
N ILE A 128 -23.03 -33.14 -17.94
CA ILE A 128 -23.55 -31.95 -18.63
C ILE A 128 -24.24 -32.33 -19.94
N ALA A 129 -23.64 -33.23 -20.72
CA ALA A 129 -24.22 -33.70 -21.99
C ALA A 129 -25.56 -34.43 -21.76
N VAL A 130 -25.65 -35.27 -20.72
CA VAL A 130 -26.90 -35.96 -20.32
C VAL A 130 -27.97 -34.94 -19.93
N LEU A 131 -27.63 -33.97 -19.07
CA LEU A 131 -28.56 -32.92 -18.64
C LEU A 131 -29.10 -32.12 -19.85
N LYS A 132 -28.22 -31.76 -20.78
CA LYS A 132 -28.62 -31.05 -22.00
C LYS A 132 -29.49 -31.90 -22.95
N SER A 133 -29.23 -33.20 -23.03
CA SER A 133 -30.08 -34.12 -23.80
C SER A 133 -31.51 -34.27 -23.23
N LEU A 134 -31.60 -34.08 -21.86
CA LEU A 134 -32.90 -34.04 -21.15
C LEU A 134 -33.60 -32.67 -21.27
N GLY A 135 -33.00 -31.70 -22.00
CA GLY A 135 -33.61 -30.38 -22.26
C GLY A 135 -33.18 -29.26 -21.31
N VAL A 136 -32.14 -29.45 -20.50
CA VAL A 136 -31.60 -28.38 -19.66
C VAL A 136 -30.97 -27.30 -20.55
N SER A 137 -31.37 -26.04 -20.35
CA SER A 137 -30.91 -24.91 -21.16
C SER A 137 -29.49 -24.44 -20.80
N ASP A 138 -28.78 -23.86 -21.77
CA ASP A 138 -27.44 -23.30 -21.59
C ASP A 138 -27.33 -22.30 -20.43
N PRO A 139 -28.29 -21.35 -20.23
CA PRO A 139 -28.25 -20.46 -19.08
C PRO A 139 -28.35 -21.18 -17.73
N THR A 140 -28.98 -22.32 -17.66
CA THR A 140 -29.07 -23.11 -16.42
C THR A 140 -27.70 -23.71 -16.07
N ILE A 141 -27.03 -24.31 -17.06
CA ILE A 141 -25.65 -24.82 -16.89
C ILE A 141 -24.70 -23.67 -16.48
N LEU A 142 -24.80 -22.52 -17.17
CA LEU A 142 -24.01 -21.33 -16.83
C LEU A 142 -24.22 -20.93 -15.36
N ARG A 143 -25.46 -20.87 -14.89
CA ARG A 143 -25.77 -20.50 -13.48
C ARG A 143 -25.19 -21.50 -12.48
N ILE A 144 -25.21 -22.81 -12.78
CA ILE A 144 -24.64 -23.83 -11.91
C ILE A 144 -23.15 -23.56 -11.69
N PHE A 145 -22.37 -23.44 -12.75
CA PHE A 145 -20.92 -23.20 -12.64
C PHE A 145 -20.59 -21.82 -12.10
N MET A 146 -21.37 -20.79 -12.40
CA MET A 146 -21.22 -19.47 -11.80
C MET A 146 -21.46 -19.51 -10.29
N THR A 147 -22.50 -20.22 -9.83
CA THR A 147 -22.80 -20.37 -8.39
C THR A 147 -21.65 -21.11 -7.68
N GLU A 148 -21.15 -22.16 -8.31
CA GLU A 148 -20.01 -22.92 -7.78
C GLU A 148 -18.75 -22.06 -7.62
N GLY A 149 -18.40 -21.29 -8.65
CA GLY A 149 -17.27 -20.37 -8.58
C GLY A 149 -17.47 -19.23 -7.56
N MET A 150 -18.71 -18.71 -7.44
CA MET A 150 -19.05 -17.73 -6.40
C MET A 150 -18.94 -18.32 -4.98
N MET A 151 -19.31 -19.58 -4.78
CA MET A 151 -19.14 -20.26 -3.50
C MET A 151 -17.65 -20.45 -3.16
N ILE A 152 -16.85 -20.93 -4.11
CA ILE A 152 -15.40 -21.07 -3.94
C ILE A 152 -14.78 -19.71 -3.62
N GLY A 153 -15.10 -18.68 -4.41
CA GLY A 153 -14.60 -17.33 -4.21
C GLY A 153 -15.05 -16.71 -2.88
N GLY A 154 -16.30 -16.91 -2.48
CA GLY A 154 -16.83 -16.43 -1.22
C GLY A 154 -16.16 -17.07 -0.01
N ILE A 155 -16.05 -18.39 0.00
CA ILE A 155 -15.38 -19.14 1.09
C ILE A 155 -13.89 -18.77 1.12
N GLY A 156 -13.22 -18.74 -0.04
CA GLY A 156 -11.83 -18.33 -0.13
C GLY A 156 -11.58 -16.91 0.37
N THR A 157 -12.43 -15.97 0.01
CA THR A 157 -12.35 -14.58 0.50
C THR A 157 -12.55 -14.50 2.00
N LEU A 158 -13.54 -15.19 2.55
CA LEU A 158 -13.77 -15.24 4.01
C LEU A 158 -12.59 -15.82 4.77
N LEU A 159 -12.05 -16.94 4.29
CA LEU A 159 -10.85 -17.56 4.89
C LEU A 159 -9.63 -16.63 4.76
N GLY A 160 -9.45 -15.98 3.62
CA GLY A 160 -8.37 -15.02 3.41
C GLY A 160 -8.45 -13.82 4.35
N VAL A 161 -9.63 -13.23 4.51
CA VAL A 161 -9.86 -12.13 5.47
C VAL A 161 -9.64 -12.61 6.90
N ALA A 162 -10.15 -13.77 7.27
CA ALA A 162 -10.00 -14.31 8.63
C ALA A 162 -8.53 -14.58 8.97
N THR A 163 -7.78 -15.20 8.06
CA THR A 163 -6.34 -15.48 8.27
C THR A 163 -5.51 -14.21 8.25
N GLY A 164 -5.78 -13.29 7.32
CA GLY A 164 -5.10 -12.00 7.24
C GLY A 164 -5.31 -11.15 8.49
N LEU A 165 -6.57 -11.05 8.94
CA LEU A 165 -6.91 -10.30 10.16
C LEU A 165 -6.30 -10.95 11.41
N SER A 166 -6.36 -12.28 11.52
CA SER A 166 -5.74 -13.01 12.63
C SER A 166 -4.23 -12.80 12.66
N GLY A 167 -3.58 -12.80 11.51
CA GLY A 167 -2.15 -12.52 11.38
C GLY A 167 -1.81 -11.09 11.82
N ALA A 168 -2.56 -10.10 11.33
CA ALA A 168 -2.36 -8.70 11.70
C ALA A 168 -2.57 -8.44 13.19
N LEU A 169 -3.66 -8.98 13.78
CA LEU A 169 -3.93 -8.87 15.22
C LEU A 169 -2.89 -9.64 16.06
N GLY A 170 -2.45 -10.80 15.58
CA GLY A 170 -1.35 -11.55 16.21
C GLY A 170 -0.07 -10.75 16.28
N LEU A 171 0.34 -10.11 15.18
CA LEU A 171 1.50 -9.24 15.12
C LEU A 171 1.37 -8.03 16.05
N LEU A 172 0.17 -7.44 16.15
CA LEU A 172 -0.11 -6.36 17.10
C LEU A 172 0.05 -6.82 18.55
N TRP A 173 -0.43 -8.03 18.87
CA TRP A 173 -0.43 -8.54 20.24
C TRP A 173 0.97 -9.01 20.68
N PHE A 174 1.67 -9.73 19.82
CA PHE A 174 3.05 -10.17 20.12
C PHE A 174 4.06 -9.03 20.06
N GLY A 175 3.78 -7.95 19.32
CA GLY A 175 4.62 -6.76 19.20
C GLY A 175 6.01 -7.11 18.68
N VAL A 176 6.20 -7.08 17.37
CA VAL A 176 7.55 -7.25 16.81
C VAL A 176 8.43 -6.11 17.29
N ARG A 177 9.39 -6.43 18.17
CA ARG A 177 10.39 -5.47 18.64
C ARG A 177 11.41 -5.26 17.53
N LEU A 178 11.58 -4.01 17.16
CA LEU A 178 12.62 -3.58 16.24
C LEU A 178 13.79 -3.04 17.06
N ASP A 179 14.99 -3.10 16.51
CA ASP A 179 16.15 -2.48 17.13
C ASP A 179 16.04 -0.95 16.96
N PRO A 180 15.89 -0.17 18.06
CA PRO A 180 15.73 1.28 17.96
C PRO A 180 16.94 1.98 17.33
N GLU A 181 18.12 1.38 17.42
CA GLU A 181 19.35 1.93 16.82
C GLU A 181 19.33 1.87 15.30
N VAL A 182 18.56 0.93 14.72
CA VAL A 182 18.48 0.73 13.26
C VAL A 182 17.20 1.33 12.67
N TYR A 183 16.06 1.17 13.37
CA TYR A 183 14.73 1.47 12.83
C TYR A 183 14.06 2.71 13.41
N TYR A 184 14.66 3.38 14.39
CA TYR A 184 14.12 4.59 15.06
C TYR A 184 12.74 4.42 15.71
N ILE A 185 12.23 3.19 15.77
CA ILE A 185 10.96 2.82 16.38
C ILE A 185 11.13 1.53 17.18
N ASP A 186 10.55 1.48 18.36
CA ASP A 186 10.64 0.33 19.27
C ASP A 186 9.77 -0.83 18.82
N ARG A 187 8.68 -0.55 18.09
CA ARG A 187 7.71 -1.56 17.63
C ARG A 187 7.23 -1.23 16.24
N LEU A 188 6.97 -2.28 15.47
CA LEU A 188 6.38 -2.14 14.13
C LEU A 188 4.98 -1.51 14.25
N PRO A 189 4.73 -0.31 13.70
CA PRO A 189 3.41 0.30 13.70
C PRO A 189 2.53 -0.43 12.67
N ILE A 190 1.58 -1.21 13.15
CA ILE A 190 0.60 -1.90 12.31
C ILE A 190 -0.72 -1.15 12.46
N SER A 191 -1.23 -0.60 11.38
CA SER A 191 -2.58 -0.05 11.32
C SER A 191 -3.49 -1.06 10.62
N VAL A 192 -4.59 -1.41 11.26
CA VAL A 192 -5.64 -2.26 10.67
C VAL A 192 -6.80 -1.36 10.34
N ASP A 193 -6.95 -1.01 9.06
CA ASP A 193 -8.09 -0.23 8.58
C ASP A 193 -9.18 -1.19 8.06
N PRO A 194 -10.37 -1.19 8.66
CA PRO A 194 -11.48 -2.03 8.20
C PRO A 194 -11.91 -1.74 6.76
N VAL A 195 -11.72 -0.50 6.29
CA VAL A 195 -12.09 -0.09 4.93
C VAL A 195 -11.16 -0.76 3.91
N ASP A 196 -9.86 -0.82 4.19
CA ASP A 196 -8.89 -1.49 3.33
C ASP A 196 -9.20 -2.99 3.22
N PHE A 197 -9.49 -3.65 4.34
CA PHE A 197 -9.89 -5.06 4.35
C PHE A 197 -11.17 -5.30 3.53
N LEU A 198 -12.17 -4.43 3.67
CA LEU A 198 -13.41 -4.54 2.92
C LEU A 198 -13.16 -4.33 1.41
N MET A 199 -12.38 -3.34 1.03
CA MET A 199 -12.05 -3.07 -0.37
C MET A 199 -11.32 -4.26 -1.02
N VAL A 200 -10.34 -4.83 -0.32
CA VAL A 200 -9.59 -6.00 -0.81
C VAL A 200 -10.51 -7.22 -0.92
N ALA A 201 -11.37 -7.47 0.07
CA ALA A 201 -12.32 -8.58 0.05
C ALA A 201 -13.31 -8.46 -1.12
N VAL A 202 -13.88 -7.28 -1.35
CA VAL A 202 -14.79 -7.03 -2.48
C VAL A 202 -14.07 -7.19 -3.81
N ALA A 203 -12.87 -6.65 -3.94
CA ALA A 203 -12.05 -6.78 -5.16
C ALA A 203 -11.72 -8.26 -5.44
N ALA A 204 -11.29 -9.01 -4.43
CA ALA A 204 -10.97 -10.43 -4.56
C ALA A 204 -12.20 -11.24 -5.01
N PHE A 205 -13.35 -11.01 -4.39
CA PHE A 205 -14.61 -11.66 -4.75
C PHE A 205 -15.05 -11.34 -6.19
N LEU A 206 -14.94 -10.08 -6.60
CA LEU A 206 -15.26 -9.66 -7.97
C LEU A 206 -14.33 -10.30 -9.00
N ILE A 207 -13.02 -10.30 -8.73
CA ILE A 207 -12.04 -10.91 -9.63
C ILE A 207 -12.29 -12.41 -9.76
N THR A 208 -12.56 -13.12 -8.67
CA THR A 208 -12.91 -14.55 -8.68
C THR A 208 -14.17 -14.82 -9.49
N THR A 209 -15.20 -14.00 -9.29
CA THR A 209 -16.46 -14.11 -10.03
C THR A 209 -16.23 -13.90 -11.55
N LEU A 210 -15.42 -12.91 -11.93
CA LEU A 210 -15.07 -12.67 -13.33
C LEU A 210 -14.22 -13.80 -13.91
N ALA A 211 -13.27 -14.33 -13.15
CA ALA A 211 -12.46 -15.48 -13.56
C ALA A 211 -13.31 -16.74 -13.83
N THR A 212 -14.38 -16.92 -13.05
CA THR A 212 -15.33 -18.04 -13.20
C THR A 212 -16.14 -17.95 -14.50
N LEU A 213 -16.34 -16.74 -15.04
CA LEU A 213 -17.22 -16.54 -16.20
C LEU A 213 -16.76 -17.33 -17.43
N TYR A 214 -15.46 -17.37 -17.70
CA TYR A 214 -14.92 -18.09 -18.86
C TYR A 214 -15.17 -19.60 -18.78
N PRO A 215 -14.81 -20.34 -17.71
CA PRO A 215 -15.13 -21.76 -17.57
C PRO A 215 -16.62 -22.04 -17.59
N ALA A 216 -17.45 -21.22 -16.94
CA ALA A 216 -18.90 -21.39 -16.92
C ALA A 216 -19.53 -21.23 -18.32
N LEU A 217 -19.04 -20.29 -19.13
CA LEU A 217 -19.42 -20.16 -20.52
C LEU A 217 -18.96 -21.36 -21.35
N ALA A 218 -17.76 -21.88 -21.13
CA ALA A 218 -17.26 -23.08 -21.81
C ALA A 218 -18.16 -24.28 -21.48
N ALA A 219 -18.52 -24.49 -20.22
CA ALA A 219 -19.45 -25.54 -19.79
C ALA A 219 -20.82 -25.41 -20.47
N SER A 220 -21.39 -24.20 -20.49
CA SER A 220 -22.72 -23.96 -21.06
C SER A 220 -22.80 -24.21 -22.56
N ARG A 221 -21.68 -24.07 -23.29
CA ARG A 221 -21.61 -24.25 -24.75
C ARG A 221 -21.22 -25.67 -25.17
N LEU A 222 -20.98 -26.60 -24.27
CA LEU A 222 -20.70 -28.00 -24.59
C LEU A 222 -21.84 -28.61 -25.38
N ARG A 223 -21.52 -29.24 -26.54
CA ARG A 223 -22.51 -29.95 -27.34
C ARG A 223 -22.72 -31.37 -26.80
N PRO A 224 -23.97 -31.84 -26.66
CA PRO A 224 -24.25 -33.20 -26.17
C PRO A 224 -23.49 -34.33 -26.90
N VAL A 225 -23.31 -34.17 -28.21
CA VAL A 225 -22.61 -35.14 -29.04
C VAL A 225 -21.13 -35.28 -28.70
N GLU A 226 -20.48 -34.20 -28.26
CA GLU A 226 -19.06 -34.19 -27.91
C GLU A 226 -18.81 -34.88 -26.55
N GLY A 227 -19.75 -34.71 -25.60
CA GLY A 227 -19.65 -35.34 -24.27
C GLY A 227 -19.88 -36.86 -24.26
N ILE A 228 -20.59 -37.40 -25.27
CA ILE A 228 -20.92 -38.82 -25.34
C ILE A 228 -19.92 -39.60 -26.21
N ARG A 229 -19.19 -38.92 -27.10
CA ARG A 229 -18.31 -39.53 -28.10
C ARG A 229 -16.90 -39.86 -27.59
N TYR A 230 -16.49 -39.36 -26.47
CA TYR A 230 -15.18 -39.65 -25.90
C TYR A 230 -15.24 -40.92 -25.02
N GLU A 231 -15.02 -42.06 -25.61
CA GLU A 231 -14.37 -43.25 -25.09
C GLU A 231 -13.01 -43.38 -25.73
#